data_dddeaeab4d14087f52c7e984cb7624a2
#
_entry.id   dddeaeab4d14087f52c7e984cb7624a2
#
_cell.length_a   1.000
_cell.length_b   1.000
_cell.length_c   1.000
_cell.angle_alpha   90.00
_cell.angle_beta   90.00
_cell.angle_gamma   90.00
#
_symmetry.space_group_name_H-M   'P 1'
#
loop_
_entity.id
_entity.type
_entity.pdbx_description
1 polymer ?
#
loop_
_entity_poly.entity_id
_entity_poly.type
_entity_poly.pdbx_seq_one_letter_code
_entity_poly.pdbx_strand_id
1 'polypeptide(L)'
;MKYKETGQHIKRILNDLAEMNNDTSACFSAGPINSDNLLVWKATIFGPEGTPYEGGSFEFDIVFPLNYPYAPPKVRVCTKIFHCNIKDTHICLDIIGKEWSSALTISKVLLSITSLLADPNPLDPLDTNISKLYNESNAEYMRIAREWTQKYAML
;
A
#
# COMPACT_ATOMS: atom_id res chain seq x y z
N MET A 1 -26.08 -14.03 8.16
CA MET A 1 -25.50 -13.13 7.15
C MET A 1 -24.70 -12.04 7.80
N LYS A 2 -23.46 -11.94 7.41
CA LYS A 2 -22.53 -10.99 8.01
C LYS A 2 -22.63 -9.60 7.42
N TYR A 3 -22.97 -9.52 6.14
CA TYR A 3 -22.97 -8.27 5.41
C TYR A 3 -24.37 -7.97 4.91
N LYS A 4 -24.79 -6.73 5.03
CA LYS A 4 -26.04 -6.28 4.44
C LYS A 4 -25.69 -5.73 3.05
N GLU A 5 -25.68 -6.58 2.07
CA GLU A 5 -25.19 -6.27 0.74
C GLU A 5 -26.18 -5.51 -0.07
N THR A 6 -26.66 -4.43 0.47
CA THR A 6 -27.66 -3.64 -0.23
C THR A 6 -27.06 -2.54 -1.09
N GLY A 7 -25.78 -2.22 -0.90
CA GLY A 7 -25.13 -1.14 -1.64
C GLY A 7 -24.22 -1.64 -2.74
N GLN A 8 -24.03 -0.83 -3.78
CA GLN A 8 -23.08 -1.15 -4.84
C GLN A 8 -21.66 -1.21 -4.35
N HIS A 9 -21.34 -0.44 -3.31
CA HIS A 9 -20.00 -0.48 -2.73
C HIS A 9 -19.67 -1.89 -2.19
N ILE A 10 -20.65 -2.57 -1.59
CA ILE A 10 -20.44 -3.92 -1.08
C ILE A 10 -20.17 -4.90 -2.23
N LYS A 11 -20.97 -4.83 -3.30
CA LYS A 11 -20.73 -5.67 -4.47
C LYS A 11 -19.35 -5.47 -5.06
N ARG A 12 -18.92 -4.22 -5.18
CA ARG A 12 -17.63 -3.90 -5.73
C ARG A 12 -16.50 -4.39 -4.82
N ILE A 13 -16.64 -4.23 -3.50
CA ILE A 13 -15.66 -4.71 -2.53
C ILE A 13 -15.55 -6.24 -2.61
N LEU A 14 -16.68 -6.94 -2.75
CA LEU A 14 -16.66 -8.40 -2.91
C LEU A 14 -15.97 -8.82 -4.20
N ASN A 15 -16.15 -8.07 -5.29
CA ASN A 15 -15.44 -8.33 -6.53
C ASN A 15 -13.95 -8.11 -6.39
N ASP A 16 -13.54 -7.05 -5.70
CA ASP A 16 -12.14 -6.79 -5.42
C ASP A 16 -11.54 -7.90 -4.56
N LEU A 17 -12.29 -8.40 -3.59
CA LEU A 17 -11.84 -9.51 -2.74
C LEU A 17 -11.67 -10.79 -3.57
N ALA A 18 -12.60 -11.08 -4.48
CA ALA A 18 -12.48 -12.23 -5.37
C ALA A 18 -11.25 -12.10 -6.27
N GLU A 19 -10.97 -10.91 -6.79
CA GLU A 19 -9.77 -10.66 -7.58
C GLU A 19 -8.51 -10.92 -6.74
N MET A 20 -8.48 -10.44 -5.49
CA MET A 20 -7.37 -10.68 -4.57
C MET A 20 -7.16 -12.18 -4.33
N ASN A 21 -8.24 -12.91 -4.09
CA ASN A 21 -8.16 -14.34 -3.80
C ASN A 21 -7.69 -15.15 -5.00
N ASN A 22 -7.92 -14.65 -6.20
CA ASN A 22 -7.48 -15.29 -7.45
C ASN A 22 -6.09 -14.84 -7.89
N ASP A 23 -5.52 -13.82 -7.23
CA ASP A 23 -4.19 -13.32 -7.56
C ASP A 23 -3.16 -14.30 -7.00
N THR A 24 -2.40 -14.92 -7.89
CA THR A 24 -1.38 -15.89 -7.52
C THR A 24 0.00 -15.26 -7.34
N SER A 25 0.12 -13.94 -7.49
CA SER A 25 1.40 -13.27 -7.28
C SER A 25 1.80 -13.39 -5.80
N ALA A 26 3.09 -13.52 -5.55
CA ALA A 26 3.62 -13.62 -4.20
C ALA A 26 4.01 -12.25 -3.63
N CYS A 27 3.62 -11.15 -4.30
CA CYS A 27 4.08 -9.81 -3.95
C CYS A 27 3.29 -9.17 -2.81
N PHE A 28 2.05 -9.57 -2.64
CA PHE A 28 1.18 -9.01 -1.60
C PHE A 28 -0.02 -9.90 -1.33
N SER A 29 -0.67 -9.63 -0.21
CA SER A 29 -1.94 -10.26 0.15
C SER A 29 -2.80 -9.23 0.87
N ALA A 30 -4.12 -9.36 0.78
CA ALA A 30 -5.03 -8.44 1.47
C ALA A 30 -6.41 -9.08 1.63
N GLY A 31 -7.12 -8.64 2.65
CA GLY A 31 -8.50 -9.05 2.89
C GLY A 31 -9.05 -8.38 4.14
N PRO A 32 -10.35 -8.57 4.41
CA PRO A 32 -10.98 -8.02 5.61
C PRO A 32 -10.28 -8.52 6.87
N ILE A 33 -10.09 -7.62 7.84
CA ILE A 33 -9.55 -7.99 9.15
C ILE A 33 -10.56 -8.85 9.90
N ASN A 34 -11.83 -8.47 9.76
CA ASN A 34 -12.93 -9.08 10.48
C ASN A 34 -14.03 -9.43 9.48
N SER A 35 -14.53 -10.68 9.53
CA SER A 35 -15.57 -11.12 8.62
C SER A 35 -16.88 -10.34 8.75
N ASP A 36 -17.06 -9.61 9.84
CA ASP A 36 -18.28 -8.82 10.07
C ASP A 36 -18.21 -7.43 9.45
N ASN A 37 -17.03 -7.01 8.94
CA ASN A 37 -16.86 -5.69 8.39
C ASN A 37 -16.00 -5.73 7.14
N LEU A 38 -16.63 -5.66 5.97
CA LEU A 38 -15.96 -5.62 4.68
C LEU A 38 -15.24 -4.31 4.38
N LEU A 39 -15.54 -3.26 5.15
CA LEU A 39 -15.03 -1.92 4.85
C LEU A 39 -13.60 -1.69 5.35
N VAL A 40 -13.08 -2.58 6.18
CA VAL A 40 -11.75 -2.44 6.74
C VAL A 40 -10.91 -3.67 6.41
N TRP A 41 -9.84 -3.47 5.65
CA TRP A 41 -8.94 -4.55 5.25
C TRP A 41 -7.55 -4.34 5.83
N LYS A 42 -6.82 -5.44 5.97
CA LYS A 42 -5.38 -5.44 6.22
C LYS A 42 -4.69 -5.94 4.96
N ALA A 43 -3.62 -5.26 4.57
CA ALA A 43 -2.80 -5.68 3.45
C ALA A 43 -1.36 -5.87 3.91
N THR A 44 -0.69 -6.85 3.32
CA THR A 44 0.74 -7.10 3.51
C THR A 44 1.40 -7.01 2.14
N ILE A 45 2.43 -6.17 2.03
CA ILE A 45 3.26 -6.10 0.83
C ILE A 45 4.66 -6.59 1.20
N PHE A 46 5.16 -7.53 0.41
CA PHE A 46 6.51 -8.05 0.61
C PHE A 46 7.50 -7.18 -0.16
N GLY A 47 8.59 -6.82 0.49
CA GLY A 47 9.59 -5.93 -0.10
C GLY A 47 10.10 -6.47 -1.44
N PRO A 48 10.11 -5.66 -2.50
CA PRO A 48 10.51 -6.14 -3.82
C PRO A 48 11.97 -6.57 -3.84
N GLU A 49 12.25 -7.63 -4.60
CA GLU A 49 13.60 -8.13 -4.79
C GLU A 49 14.47 -7.05 -5.45
N GLY A 50 15.73 -6.96 -5.02
CA GLY A 50 16.67 -5.99 -5.55
C GLY A 50 16.54 -4.59 -4.96
N THR A 51 15.66 -4.41 -3.97
CA THR A 51 15.48 -3.14 -3.28
C THR A 51 15.97 -3.24 -1.84
N PRO A 52 16.18 -2.12 -1.14
CA PRO A 52 16.53 -2.17 0.28
C PRO A 52 15.41 -2.74 1.16
N TYR A 53 14.21 -2.89 0.62
CA TYR A 53 13.05 -3.41 1.33
C TYR A 53 12.91 -4.92 1.22
N GLU A 54 13.73 -5.55 0.41
CA GLU A 54 13.71 -7.00 0.18
C GLU A 54 13.78 -7.77 1.50
N GLY A 55 12.93 -8.78 1.62
CA GLY A 55 12.85 -9.60 2.83
C GLY A 55 11.92 -9.05 3.90
N GLY A 56 11.48 -7.81 3.77
CA GLY A 56 10.55 -7.20 4.71
C GLY A 56 9.10 -7.50 4.38
N SER A 57 8.26 -7.45 5.42
CA SER A 57 6.80 -7.54 5.31
C SER A 57 6.23 -6.23 5.81
N PHE A 58 5.53 -5.51 4.95
CA PHE A 58 5.03 -4.18 5.24
C PHE A 58 3.51 -4.21 5.31
N GLU A 59 2.98 -3.75 6.44
CA GLU A 59 1.54 -3.81 6.73
C GLU A 59 0.87 -2.47 6.44
N PHE A 60 -0.33 -2.57 5.87
CA PHE A 60 -1.15 -1.41 5.52
C PHE A 60 -2.59 -1.66 5.94
N ASP A 61 -3.26 -0.62 6.39
CA ASP A 61 -4.72 -0.65 6.58
C ASP A 61 -5.37 -0.03 5.35
N ILE A 62 -6.48 -0.63 4.91
CA ILE A 62 -7.27 -0.13 3.80
C ILE A 62 -8.69 0.07 4.31
N VAL A 63 -9.22 1.29 4.18
CA VAL A 63 -10.57 1.62 4.61
C VAL A 63 -11.36 2.12 3.40
N PHE A 64 -12.47 1.44 3.12
CA PHE A 64 -13.32 1.79 1.98
C PHE A 64 -14.35 2.82 2.37
N PRO A 65 -14.53 3.87 1.54
CA PRO A 65 -15.62 4.81 1.76
C PRO A 65 -16.96 4.19 1.33
N LEU A 66 -18.05 4.74 1.83
CA LEU A 66 -19.38 4.23 1.49
C LEU A 66 -19.73 4.42 0.02
N ASN A 67 -19.10 5.38 -0.65
CA ASN A 67 -19.31 5.61 -2.08
C ASN A 67 -18.24 4.95 -2.96
N TYR A 68 -17.47 4.01 -2.42
CA TYR A 68 -16.55 3.21 -3.22
C TYR A 68 -17.33 2.48 -4.34
N PRO A 69 -16.88 2.45 -5.58
CA PRO A 69 -15.54 2.83 -6.08
C PRO A 69 -15.46 4.26 -6.65
N TYR A 70 -16.44 5.11 -6.40
CA TYR A 70 -16.43 6.47 -6.94
C TYR A 70 -15.50 7.40 -6.18
N ALA A 71 -15.16 7.05 -4.95
CA ALA A 71 -14.07 7.66 -4.21
C ALA A 71 -13.04 6.60 -3.88
N PRO A 72 -11.76 6.98 -3.75
CA PRO A 72 -10.68 6.01 -3.49
C PRO A 72 -10.75 5.44 -2.08
N PRO A 73 -10.15 4.25 -1.87
CA PRO A 73 -9.93 3.77 -0.52
C PRO A 73 -8.89 4.63 0.18
N LYS A 74 -8.94 4.65 1.51
CA LYS A 74 -7.89 5.26 2.31
C LYS A 74 -6.87 4.19 2.66
N VAL A 75 -5.60 4.52 2.47
CA VAL A 75 -4.49 3.60 2.77
C VAL A 75 -3.64 4.22 3.86
N ARG A 76 -3.40 3.46 4.90
CA ARG A 76 -2.57 3.86 6.02
C ARG A 76 -1.41 2.90 6.15
N VAL A 77 -0.20 3.42 6.29
CA VAL A 77 1.02 2.63 6.47
C VAL A 77 1.18 2.31 7.94
N CYS A 78 1.29 1.03 8.28
CA CYS A 78 1.42 0.58 9.67
C CYS A 78 2.87 0.26 10.05
N THR A 79 3.66 -0.25 9.12
CA THR A 79 5.07 -0.57 9.34
C THR A 79 5.94 0.65 9.06
N LYS A 80 6.95 0.90 9.89
CA LYS A 80 7.89 1.99 9.63
C LYS A 80 8.72 1.68 8.40
N ILE A 81 8.73 2.59 7.44
CA ILE A 81 9.44 2.45 6.16
C ILE A 81 10.23 3.72 5.91
N PHE A 82 11.52 3.58 5.59
CA PHE A 82 12.34 4.72 5.18
C PHE A 82 12.18 4.93 3.69
N HIS A 83 11.38 5.93 3.30
CA HIS A 83 11.03 6.17 1.91
C HIS A 83 10.59 7.62 1.73
N CYS A 84 11.01 8.26 0.63
CA CYS A 84 10.70 9.68 0.45
C CYS A 84 9.21 9.97 0.21
N ASN A 85 8.42 8.98 -0.18
CA ASN A 85 6.98 9.13 -0.43
C ASN A 85 6.12 8.56 0.70
N ILE A 86 6.75 8.18 1.82
CA ILE A 86 6.06 7.66 3.00
C ILE A 86 6.57 8.41 4.22
N LYS A 87 5.65 8.97 4.99
CA LYS A 87 5.99 9.68 6.23
C LYS A 87 4.99 9.33 7.31
N ASP A 88 5.47 8.80 8.42
CA ASP A 88 4.64 8.29 9.51
C ASP A 88 3.68 7.24 8.97
N THR A 89 2.38 7.51 9.00
CA THR A 89 1.35 6.59 8.48
C THR A 89 0.84 6.98 7.10
N HIS A 90 1.42 8.01 6.49
CA HIS A 90 0.94 8.57 5.22
C HIS A 90 1.78 8.08 4.05
N ILE A 91 1.13 7.87 2.92
CA ILE A 91 1.77 7.52 1.66
C ILE A 91 1.27 8.47 0.57
N CYS A 92 2.20 8.98 -0.24
CA CYS A 92 1.86 9.80 -1.41
C CYS A 92 1.78 8.89 -2.62
N LEU A 93 0.56 8.60 -3.05
CA LEU A 93 0.29 7.73 -4.20
C LEU A 93 -0.85 8.35 -5.00
N ASP A 94 -0.56 8.76 -6.22
CA ASP A 94 -1.50 9.54 -7.04
C ASP A 94 -2.79 8.78 -7.36
N ILE A 95 -2.73 7.48 -7.56
CA ILE A 95 -3.93 6.71 -7.92
C ILE A 95 -4.94 6.58 -6.78
N ILE A 96 -4.55 6.82 -5.53
CA ILE A 96 -5.50 6.88 -4.42
C ILE A 96 -5.86 8.32 -4.05
N GLY A 97 -5.49 9.27 -4.90
CA GLY A 97 -5.81 10.69 -4.77
C GLY A 97 -6.42 11.22 -6.06
N LYS A 98 -5.76 12.20 -6.65
CA LYS A 98 -6.28 12.91 -7.82
C LYS A 98 -6.39 12.05 -9.08
N GLU A 99 -5.62 10.97 -9.17
CA GLU A 99 -5.66 10.07 -10.33
C GLU A 99 -6.55 8.85 -10.09
N TRP A 100 -7.34 8.84 -9.03
CA TRP A 100 -8.26 7.73 -8.77
C TRP A 100 -9.31 7.62 -9.87
N SER A 101 -9.62 6.39 -10.23
CA SER A 101 -10.68 6.04 -11.17
C SER A 101 -11.45 4.85 -10.62
N SER A 102 -12.76 4.82 -10.87
CA SER A 102 -13.60 3.71 -10.44
C SER A 102 -13.23 2.37 -11.13
N ALA A 103 -12.40 2.41 -12.15
CA ALA A 103 -11.88 1.20 -12.80
C ALA A 103 -10.71 0.56 -12.04
N LEU A 104 -10.12 1.27 -11.09
CA LEU A 104 -9.00 0.75 -10.29
C LEU A 104 -9.54 -0.21 -9.23
N THR A 105 -8.75 -1.25 -8.94
CA THR A 105 -9.07 -2.26 -7.93
C THR A 105 -8.01 -2.25 -6.84
N ILE A 106 -8.28 -2.93 -5.73
CA ILE A 106 -7.31 -3.03 -4.64
C ILE A 106 -6.04 -3.72 -5.10
N SER A 107 -6.15 -4.75 -5.95
CA SER A 107 -4.96 -5.39 -6.53
C SER A 107 -4.06 -4.39 -7.25
N LYS A 108 -4.66 -3.48 -8.01
CA LYS A 108 -3.91 -2.45 -8.74
C LYS A 108 -3.30 -1.42 -7.79
N VAL A 109 -4.02 -1.07 -6.72
CA VAL A 109 -3.49 -0.17 -5.68
C VAL A 109 -2.25 -0.79 -5.02
N LEU A 110 -2.34 -2.06 -4.62
CA LEU A 110 -1.22 -2.75 -3.98
C LEU A 110 -0.04 -2.93 -4.93
N LEU A 111 -0.32 -3.22 -6.20
CA LEU A 111 0.72 -3.30 -7.21
C LEU A 111 1.44 -1.95 -7.38
N SER A 112 0.69 -0.85 -7.35
CA SER A 112 1.27 0.49 -7.43
C SER A 112 2.12 0.83 -6.22
N ILE A 113 1.72 0.41 -5.02
CA ILE A 113 2.53 0.60 -3.82
C ILE A 113 3.83 -0.21 -3.95
N THR A 114 3.75 -1.45 -4.42
CA THR A 114 4.92 -2.29 -4.66
C THR A 114 5.88 -1.60 -5.62
N SER A 115 5.36 -1.03 -6.70
CA SER A 115 6.15 -0.29 -7.68
C SER A 115 6.79 0.95 -7.07
N LEU A 116 6.08 1.67 -6.19
CA LEU A 116 6.61 2.84 -5.52
C LEU A 116 7.75 2.48 -4.57
N LEU A 117 7.67 1.34 -3.89
CA LEU A 117 8.77 0.86 -3.06
C LEU A 117 10.01 0.60 -3.90
N ALA A 118 9.83 0.02 -5.09
CA ALA A 118 10.94 -0.29 -5.99
C ALA A 118 11.51 0.96 -6.66
N ASP A 119 10.66 1.96 -6.92
CA ASP A 119 11.05 3.14 -7.68
C ASP A 119 10.46 4.39 -7.03
N PRO A 120 11.14 4.94 -5.99
CA PRO A 120 10.69 6.15 -5.32
C PRO A 120 10.56 7.34 -6.26
N ASN A 121 9.64 8.24 -5.94
CA ASN A 121 9.41 9.46 -6.70
C ASN A 121 9.93 10.67 -5.92
N PRO A 122 11.21 11.05 -6.08
CA PRO A 122 11.78 12.16 -5.31
C PRO A 122 11.29 13.54 -5.74
N LEU A 123 10.57 13.62 -6.87
CA LEU A 123 10.04 14.90 -7.35
C LEU A 123 8.77 15.33 -6.62
N ASP A 124 8.10 14.39 -5.93
CA ASP A 124 6.89 14.68 -5.17
C ASP A 124 6.96 14.01 -3.79
N PRO A 125 7.92 14.44 -2.95
CA PRO A 125 8.18 13.76 -1.68
C PRO A 125 7.22 14.17 -0.58
N LEU A 126 6.99 13.26 0.36
CA LEU A 126 6.41 13.57 1.66
C LEU A 126 7.48 13.99 2.66
N ASP A 127 8.69 13.48 2.49
CA ASP A 127 9.84 13.83 3.33
C ASP A 127 10.95 14.37 2.45
N THR A 128 11.15 15.68 2.52
CA THR A 128 12.14 16.36 1.68
C THR A 128 13.56 15.99 2.02
N ASN A 129 13.84 15.69 3.28
CA ASN A 129 15.18 15.27 3.71
C ASN A 129 15.55 13.91 3.14
N ILE A 130 14.61 12.98 3.13
CA ILE A 130 14.83 11.65 2.54
C ILE A 130 14.98 11.77 1.03
N SER A 131 14.17 12.61 0.39
CA SER A 131 14.27 12.84 -1.04
C SER A 131 15.64 13.41 -1.43
N LYS A 132 16.12 14.36 -0.65
CA LYS A 132 17.44 14.94 -0.86
C LYS A 132 18.53 13.88 -0.73
N LEU A 133 18.43 13.05 0.30
CA LEU A 133 19.37 11.96 0.50
C LEU A 133 19.35 10.97 -0.66
N TYR A 134 18.15 10.64 -1.14
CA TYR A 134 17.98 9.74 -2.28
C TYR A 134 18.70 10.25 -3.53
N ASN A 135 18.59 11.57 -3.79
CA ASN A 135 19.22 12.18 -4.97
C ASN A 135 20.73 12.39 -4.80
N GLU A 136 21.17 12.79 -3.61
CA GLU A 136 22.56 13.17 -3.37
C GLU A 136 23.45 12.02 -2.94
N SER A 137 22.90 11.03 -2.24
CA SER A 137 23.66 9.88 -1.73
C SER A 137 22.79 8.64 -1.71
N ASN A 138 22.56 8.07 -2.89
CA ASN A 138 21.68 6.91 -3.03
C ASN A 138 22.18 5.70 -2.22
N ALA A 139 23.49 5.51 -2.14
CA ALA A 139 24.06 4.41 -1.34
C ALA A 139 23.69 4.54 0.14
N GLU A 140 23.73 5.75 0.68
CA GLU A 140 23.36 6.00 2.08
C GLU A 140 21.85 5.83 2.29
N TYR A 141 21.05 6.30 1.33
CA TYR A 141 19.61 6.05 1.35
C TYR A 141 19.32 4.55 1.43
N MET A 142 19.95 3.77 0.55
CA MET A 142 19.76 2.32 0.50
C MET A 142 20.18 1.66 1.81
N ARG A 143 21.29 2.11 2.39
CA ARG A 143 21.78 1.58 3.65
C ARG A 143 20.79 1.79 4.79
N ILE A 144 20.27 3.02 4.91
CA ILE A 144 19.32 3.35 5.98
C ILE A 144 18.00 2.63 5.76
N ALA A 145 17.51 2.59 4.52
CA ALA A 145 16.26 1.90 4.19
C ALA A 145 16.35 0.40 4.53
N ARG A 146 17.48 -0.22 4.23
CA ARG A 146 17.72 -1.63 4.57
C ARG A 146 17.79 -1.83 6.08
N GLU A 147 18.45 -0.92 6.79
CA GLU A 147 18.53 -0.98 8.25
C GLU A 147 17.15 -0.89 8.88
N TRP A 148 16.31 0.02 8.40
CA TRP A 148 14.93 0.14 8.89
C TRP A 148 14.10 -1.10 8.56
N THR A 149 14.30 -1.67 7.37
CA THR A 149 13.61 -2.91 6.99
C THR A 149 13.93 -4.03 7.96
N GLN A 150 15.20 -4.18 8.29
CA GLN A 150 15.62 -5.23 9.23
C GLN A 150 15.13 -4.96 10.65
N LYS A 151 15.03 -3.71 11.04
CA LYS A 151 14.62 -3.34 12.39
C LYS A 151 13.10 -3.43 12.58
N TYR A 152 12.31 -3.04 11.58
CA TYR A 152 10.87 -2.85 11.73
C TYR A 152 10.00 -3.81 10.91
N ALA A 153 10.53 -4.43 9.87
CA ALA A 153 9.73 -5.19 8.91
C ALA A 153 10.04 -6.68 8.86
N MET A 154 11.01 -7.14 9.60
CA MET A 154 11.32 -8.57 9.66
C MET A 154 10.48 -9.25 10.74
N LEU A 155 10.11 -10.49 10.49
CA LEU A 155 9.36 -11.29 11.45
C LEU A 155 10.28 -12.02 12.42
#